data_e39dec824f67fa115c3993df2e2bc39e
#
_entry.id   e39dec824f67fa115c3993df2e2bc39e
#
_cell.length_a   1.000
_cell.length_b   1.000
_cell.length_c   1.000
_cell.angle_alpha   90.00
_cell.angle_beta   90.00
_cell.angle_gamma   90.00
#
_symmetry.space_group_name_H-M   'P 1'
#
loop_
_entity.id
_entity.type
_entity.pdbx_description
1 polymer ?
#
loop_
_entity_poly.entity_id
_entity_poly.type
_entity_poly.pdbx_seq_one_letter_code
_entity_poly.pdbx_strand_id
1 'polypeptide(L)'
;MTGIVTVMKNRFFNRILLGLIILLLSEPLFAQQNALFSQYMFNALAINPAYAGSRNVVAATALYRNQWLGIEGAPKTGTFTIDAPFSGERLGMGFQVISDKIGITSTTGLVMSGAYRIPMNEGNLSFGLQGSMNNYHAGFTSVNLDPSGPIPDQAFQGDVNKTLYNFGSGVYYNSSRFYAGFSVQDFIRNRLNTDTISNGDITARQSAHGYLTTGYVFPIGMDLNLKTSVLVKGVRGAPIQGDFNATIWIKNVFAVGAEYRTSADVSALMELKVSPQVRIGYAYDKSITSLRKFNSGSHEFMLRYEFSFDRDKTLSPRYF
;
A
#
# COMPACT_ATOMS: atom_id res chain seq x y z
N MET A 1 51.00 -15.30 9.89
CA MET A 1 50.43 -14.00 10.33
C MET A 1 49.13 -13.63 9.62
N THR A 2 48.75 -14.23 8.50
CA THR A 2 47.57 -13.92 7.69
C THR A 2 46.22 -14.37 8.31
N GLY A 3 46.15 -15.42 9.11
CA GLY A 3 44.92 -15.96 9.68
C GLY A 3 44.31 -15.12 10.82
N ILE A 4 45.09 -14.42 11.62
CA ILE A 4 44.63 -13.63 12.76
C ILE A 4 43.96 -12.34 12.29
N VAL A 5 44.45 -11.74 11.22
CA VAL A 5 43.89 -10.49 10.65
C VAL A 5 42.51 -10.74 10.03
N THR A 6 42.27 -11.89 9.41
CA THR A 6 40.99 -12.25 8.80
C THR A 6 39.92 -12.51 9.85
N VAL A 7 40.24 -13.16 10.97
CA VAL A 7 39.29 -13.41 12.09
C VAL A 7 38.92 -12.12 12.82
N MET A 8 39.85 -11.20 12.99
CA MET A 8 39.59 -9.90 13.59
C MET A 8 38.67 -9.02 12.71
N LYS A 9 38.86 -9.04 11.39
CA LYS A 9 38.04 -8.29 10.42
C LYS A 9 36.58 -8.77 10.42
N ASN A 10 36.36 -10.10 10.49
CA ASN A 10 35.00 -10.67 10.58
C ASN A 10 34.33 -10.36 11.92
N ARG A 11 35.04 -10.37 13.03
CA ARG A 11 34.49 -10.01 14.34
C ARG A 11 34.12 -8.54 14.44
N PHE A 12 34.89 -7.66 13.82
CA PHE A 12 34.61 -6.23 13.76
C PHE A 12 33.40 -5.94 12.88
N PHE A 13 33.32 -6.57 11.71
CA PHE A 13 32.15 -6.46 10.81
C PHE A 13 30.88 -6.98 11.46
N ASN A 14 30.93 -8.13 12.14
CA ASN A 14 29.75 -8.67 12.86
C ASN A 14 29.31 -7.79 14.04
N ARG A 15 30.23 -7.10 14.72
CA ARG A 15 29.88 -6.15 15.79
C ARG A 15 29.24 -4.88 15.24
N ILE A 16 29.72 -4.38 14.10
CA ILE A 16 29.08 -3.25 13.40
C ILE A 16 27.69 -3.64 12.91
N LEU A 17 27.55 -4.81 12.30
CA LEU A 17 26.27 -5.33 11.84
C LEU A 17 25.29 -5.53 12.99
N LEU A 18 25.73 -6.09 14.11
CA LEU A 18 24.93 -6.24 15.32
C LEU A 18 24.54 -4.88 15.92
N GLY A 19 25.45 -3.91 15.96
CA GLY A 19 25.19 -2.53 16.39
C GLY A 19 24.17 -1.82 15.49
N LEU A 20 24.26 -2.03 14.16
CA LEU A 20 23.28 -1.50 13.22
C LEU A 20 21.89 -2.14 13.41
N ILE A 21 21.83 -3.45 13.67
CA ILE A 21 20.59 -4.18 13.95
C ILE A 21 19.96 -3.69 15.25
N ILE A 22 20.75 -3.47 16.31
CA ILE A 22 20.24 -2.94 17.60
C ILE A 22 19.75 -1.48 17.45
N LEU A 23 20.41 -0.65 16.64
CA LEU A 23 19.99 0.72 16.35
C LEU A 23 18.67 0.78 15.60
N LEU A 24 18.35 -0.25 14.79
CA LEU A 24 17.09 -0.38 14.05
C LEU A 24 15.91 -0.85 14.92
N LEU A 25 16.18 -1.33 16.15
CA LEU A 25 15.16 -1.90 17.06
C LEU A 25 14.68 -0.92 18.16
N SER A 26 15.19 0.30 18.22
CA SER A 26 14.97 1.22 19.37
C SER A 26 14.10 2.45 19.06
N GLU A 27 13.09 2.33 18.18
CA GLU A 27 12.20 3.47 17.93
C GLU A 27 10.88 3.34 18.71
N PRO A 28 10.37 4.45 19.33
CA PRO A 28 9.06 4.43 19.99
C PRO A 28 7.93 4.26 18.96
N LEU A 29 7.00 3.35 19.27
CA LEU A 29 5.88 2.91 18.44
C LEU A 29 4.76 3.98 18.36
N PHE A 30 4.94 5.04 17.62
CA PHE A 30 3.91 6.03 17.32
C PHE A 30 3.96 6.40 15.83
N ALA A 31 3.34 5.61 14.96
CA ALA A 31 3.15 6.02 13.59
C ALA A 31 1.77 5.63 13.09
N GLN A 32 1.04 6.59 12.55
CA GLN A 32 -0.12 6.31 11.73
C GLN A 32 0.34 5.64 10.43
N GLN A 33 -0.25 4.51 10.13
CA GLN A 33 0.01 3.78 8.88
C GLN A 33 -1.11 4.07 7.88
N ASN A 34 -0.73 4.32 6.61
CA ASN A 34 -1.69 4.38 5.53
C ASN A 34 -2.39 3.02 5.37
N ALA A 35 -3.67 3.05 5.01
CA ALA A 35 -4.42 1.84 4.72
C ALA A 35 -3.71 1.00 3.64
N LEU A 36 -3.59 -0.29 3.87
CA LEU A 36 -2.97 -1.23 2.94
C LEU A 36 -3.98 -2.31 2.56
N PHE A 37 -3.98 -2.67 1.29
CA PHE A 37 -4.82 -3.70 0.72
C PHE A 37 -4.04 -5.01 0.60
N SER A 38 -4.70 -6.14 0.84
CA SER A 38 -4.11 -7.46 0.61
C SER A 38 -4.02 -7.76 -0.88
N GLN A 39 -4.82 -7.08 -1.69
CA GLN A 39 -4.78 -7.14 -3.15
C GLN A 39 -3.94 -5.99 -3.77
N TYR A 40 -2.90 -5.50 -3.06
CA TYR A 40 -2.05 -4.38 -3.53
C TYR A 40 -1.47 -4.60 -4.93
N MET A 41 -1.18 -5.86 -5.29
CA MET A 41 -0.63 -6.22 -6.60
C MET A 41 -1.60 -5.90 -7.76
N PHE A 42 -2.88 -5.73 -7.46
CA PHE A 42 -3.89 -5.34 -8.46
C PHE A 42 -4.12 -3.83 -8.48
N ASN A 43 -3.60 -3.08 -7.54
CA ASN A 43 -3.68 -1.62 -7.50
C ASN A 43 -2.32 -0.99 -7.16
N ALA A 44 -1.32 -1.30 -7.98
CA ALA A 44 0.04 -0.81 -7.76
C ALA A 44 0.16 0.73 -7.86
N LEU A 45 -0.78 1.40 -8.55
CA LEU A 45 -0.85 2.87 -8.60
C LEU A 45 -1.02 3.48 -7.21
N ALA A 46 -1.76 2.83 -6.31
CA ALA A 46 -1.98 3.32 -4.95
C ALA A 46 -0.71 3.38 -4.10
N ILE A 47 0.31 2.60 -4.46
CA ILE A 47 1.58 2.53 -3.72
C ILE A 47 2.76 3.13 -4.48
N ASN A 48 2.70 3.24 -5.81
CA ASN A 48 3.81 3.76 -6.62
C ASN A 48 3.33 4.59 -7.81
N PRO A 49 3.56 5.92 -7.84
CA PRO A 49 3.13 6.78 -8.92
C PRO A 49 3.79 6.44 -10.27
N ALA A 50 4.97 5.83 -10.27
CA ALA A 50 5.66 5.42 -11.48
C ALA A 50 4.97 4.27 -12.24
N TYR A 51 3.98 3.61 -11.59
CA TYR A 51 3.14 2.59 -12.22
C TYR A 51 2.14 3.18 -13.23
N ALA A 52 1.80 4.47 -13.13
CA ALA A 52 0.76 5.11 -13.94
C ALA A 52 0.92 4.78 -15.43
N GLY A 53 -0.13 4.25 -16.05
CA GLY A 53 -0.20 3.86 -17.46
C GLY A 53 0.70 2.68 -17.87
N SER A 54 1.35 1.96 -16.94
CA SER A 54 2.27 0.85 -17.24
C SER A 54 1.58 -0.31 -17.97
N ARG A 55 0.27 -0.43 -17.85
CA ARG A 55 -0.53 -1.47 -18.51
C ARG A 55 -0.78 -1.21 -20.00
N ASN A 56 -0.46 -0.02 -20.53
CA ASN A 56 -0.73 0.43 -21.90
C ASN A 56 -2.21 0.34 -22.32
N VAL A 57 -3.12 0.37 -21.36
CA VAL A 57 -4.57 0.44 -21.51
C VAL A 57 -5.11 1.42 -20.48
N VAL A 58 -6.32 1.91 -20.66
CA VAL A 58 -7.02 2.59 -19.56
C VAL A 58 -7.48 1.51 -18.58
N ALA A 59 -7.01 1.58 -17.34
CA ALA A 59 -7.38 0.66 -16.28
C ALA A 59 -8.08 1.42 -15.15
N ALA A 60 -9.30 1.03 -14.82
CA ALA A 60 -10.03 1.52 -13.67
C ALA A 60 -10.14 0.39 -12.64
N THR A 61 -9.77 0.66 -11.39
CA THR A 61 -9.83 -0.34 -10.31
C THR A 61 -10.53 0.25 -9.10
N ALA A 62 -11.55 -0.43 -8.61
CA ALA A 62 -12.20 -0.16 -7.33
C ALA A 62 -11.83 -1.25 -6.34
N LEU A 63 -11.45 -0.87 -5.13
CA LEU A 63 -11.19 -1.75 -4.00
C LEU A 63 -12.00 -1.28 -2.80
N TYR A 64 -12.59 -2.23 -2.08
CA TYR A 64 -13.27 -1.98 -0.81
C TYR A 64 -12.81 -3.01 0.21
N ARG A 65 -12.32 -2.53 1.36
CA ARG A 65 -11.83 -3.34 2.46
C ARG A 65 -12.62 -3.05 3.73
N ASN A 66 -13.15 -4.09 4.34
CA ASN A 66 -13.78 -4.05 5.65
C ASN A 66 -12.91 -4.89 6.60
N GLN A 67 -12.18 -4.22 7.46
CA GLN A 67 -11.18 -4.82 8.32
C GLN A 67 -11.78 -5.22 9.68
N TRP A 68 -11.29 -6.30 10.30
CA TRP A 68 -11.60 -6.75 11.66
C TRP A 68 -13.10 -6.78 11.97
N LEU A 69 -13.85 -7.54 11.19
CA LEU A 69 -15.29 -7.72 11.37
C LEU A 69 -15.63 -8.15 12.81
N GLY A 70 -16.60 -7.46 13.41
CA GLY A 70 -17.06 -7.66 14.79
C GLY A 70 -16.47 -6.65 15.78
N ILE A 71 -15.49 -5.82 15.37
CA ILE A 71 -14.97 -4.73 16.20
C ILE A 71 -15.69 -3.44 15.80
N GLU A 72 -16.30 -2.76 16.77
CA GLU A 72 -16.92 -1.45 16.56
C GLU A 72 -15.84 -0.39 16.20
N GLY A 73 -16.12 0.45 15.20
CA GLY A 73 -15.15 1.43 14.72
C GLY A 73 -13.99 0.85 13.91
N ALA A 74 -14.02 -0.43 13.58
CA ALA A 74 -12.97 -1.07 12.77
C ALA A 74 -12.79 -0.38 11.40
N PRO A 75 -11.58 -0.44 10.80
CA PRO A 75 -11.27 0.27 9.56
C PRO A 75 -12.14 -0.17 8.38
N LYS A 76 -12.64 0.81 7.63
CA LYS A 76 -13.33 0.63 6.36
C LYS A 76 -12.68 1.54 5.34
N THR A 77 -12.08 0.94 4.31
CA THR A 77 -11.33 1.67 3.29
C THR A 77 -11.90 1.37 1.92
N GLY A 78 -12.20 2.42 1.18
CA GLY A 78 -12.55 2.35 -0.24
C GLY A 78 -11.52 3.10 -1.07
N THR A 79 -11.15 2.58 -2.23
CA THR A 79 -10.34 3.30 -3.20
C THR A 79 -10.84 3.05 -4.62
N PHE A 80 -10.76 4.09 -5.41
CA PHE A 80 -10.97 4.03 -6.85
C PHE A 80 -9.74 4.63 -7.52
N THR A 81 -9.15 3.90 -8.45
CA THR A 81 -8.02 4.38 -9.26
C THR A 81 -8.38 4.26 -10.73
N ILE A 82 -7.89 5.21 -11.51
CA ILE A 82 -7.88 5.13 -12.97
C ILE A 82 -6.51 5.56 -13.46
N ASP A 83 -5.92 4.78 -14.35
CA ASP A 83 -4.67 5.14 -15.00
C ASP A 83 -4.68 4.79 -16.47
N ALA A 84 -3.92 5.56 -17.24
CA ALA A 84 -3.83 5.41 -18.68
C ALA A 84 -2.46 5.84 -19.21
N PRO A 85 -2.00 5.22 -20.32
CA PRO A 85 -0.90 5.77 -21.11
C PRO A 85 -1.36 7.04 -21.82
N PHE A 86 -0.45 8.00 -21.94
CA PHE A 86 -0.66 9.25 -22.65
C PHE A 86 0.52 9.51 -23.58
N SER A 87 0.26 10.13 -24.75
CA SER A 87 1.30 10.55 -25.72
C SER A 87 2.38 9.50 -26.01
N GLY A 88 2.08 8.56 -26.91
CA GLY A 88 3.07 7.59 -27.44
C GLY A 88 3.61 6.58 -26.43
N GLU A 89 2.82 6.24 -25.41
CA GLU A 89 3.16 5.28 -24.35
C GLU A 89 4.35 5.67 -23.45
N ARG A 90 4.96 6.84 -23.66
CA ARG A 90 6.06 7.35 -22.82
C ARG A 90 5.60 8.06 -21.58
N LEU A 91 4.42 8.66 -21.62
CA LEU A 91 3.80 9.29 -20.47
C LEU A 91 2.66 8.43 -19.95
N GLY A 92 2.53 8.34 -18.65
CA GLY A 92 1.39 7.74 -17.97
C GLY A 92 0.77 8.74 -17.02
N MET A 93 -0.55 8.73 -16.91
CA MET A 93 -1.29 9.53 -15.94
C MET A 93 -2.15 8.62 -15.09
N GLY A 94 -2.30 8.97 -13.82
CA GLY A 94 -3.14 8.25 -12.88
C GLY A 94 -3.88 9.20 -11.96
N PHE A 95 -5.06 8.78 -11.57
CA PHE A 95 -5.91 9.46 -10.60
C PHE A 95 -6.42 8.45 -9.58
N GLN A 96 -6.45 8.85 -8.31
CA GLN A 96 -6.99 8.01 -7.23
C GLN A 96 -7.86 8.82 -6.30
N VAL A 97 -8.97 8.22 -5.90
CA VAL A 97 -9.79 8.65 -4.77
C VAL A 97 -9.65 7.59 -3.68
N ILE A 98 -9.43 8.02 -2.47
CA ILE A 98 -9.41 7.15 -1.29
C ILE A 98 -10.37 7.69 -0.23
N SER A 99 -11.10 6.79 0.42
CA SER A 99 -11.91 7.08 1.60
C SER A 99 -11.57 6.05 2.66
N ASP A 100 -11.10 6.50 3.79
CA ASP A 100 -10.72 5.67 4.93
C ASP A 100 -11.41 6.16 6.19
N LYS A 101 -11.97 5.23 6.97
CA LYS A 101 -12.65 5.54 8.23
C LYS A 101 -12.18 4.56 9.31
N ILE A 102 -11.66 5.07 10.42
CA ILE A 102 -11.22 4.30 11.58
C ILE A 102 -11.73 4.99 12.83
N GLY A 103 -12.64 4.34 13.57
CA GLY A 103 -13.25 4.92 14.77
C GLY A 103 -13.89 6.26 14.47
N ILE A 104 -13.44 7.29 15.17
CA ILE A 104 -13.89 8.68 15.04
C ILE A 104 -13.18 9.46 13.93
N THR A 105 -12.15 8.88 13.31
CA THR A 105 -11.38 9.54 12.25
C THR A 105 -11.84 9.10 10.88
N SER A 106 -11.86 10.04 9.93
CA SER A 106 -12.08 9.77 8.53
C SER A 106 -11.15 10.61 7.66
N THR A 107 -10.67 10.01 6.58
CA THR A 107 -9.82 10.69 5.59
C THR A 107 -10.40 10.45 4.21
N THR A 108 -10.64 11.52 3.47
CA THR A 108 -10.98 11.44 2.04
C THR A 108 -9.88 12.13 1.25
N GLY A 109 -9.27 11.41 0.32
CA GLY A 109 -8.11 11.85 -0.42
C GLY A 109 -8.31 11.79 -1.94
N LEU A 110 -7.64 12.73 -2.61
CA LEU A 110 -7.47 12.77 -4.05
C LEU A 110 -5.97 12.74 -4.34
N VAL A 111 -5.55 11.86 -5.25
CA VAL A 111 -4.15 11.75 -5.68
C VAL A 111 -4.09 11.83 -7.19
N MET A 112 -3.19 12.66 -7.71
CA MET A 112 -2.84 12.71 -9.12
C MET A 112 -1.40 12.23 -9.30
N SER A 113 -1.18 11.34 -10.25
CA SER A 113 0.12 10.75 -10.56
C SER A 113 0.49 10.97 -12.03
N GLY A 114 1.75 11.27 -12.27
CA GLY A 114 2.34 11.31 -13.60
C GLY A 114 3.59 10.45 -13.65
N ALA A 115 3.75 9.66 -14.70
CA ALA A 115 4.92 8.81 -14.91
C ALA A 115 5.56 9.04 -16.28
N TYR A 116 6.91 9.11 -16.32
CA TYR A 116 7.68 9.08 -17.54
C TYR A 116 8.36 7.75 -17.72
N ARG A 117 8.17 7.10 -18.87
CA ARG A 117 8.64 5.76 -19.18
C ARG A 117 9.75 5.80 -20.20
N ILE A 118 10.82 5.09 -19.90
CA ILE A 118 11.99 4.89 -20.75
C ILE A 118 11.97 3.43 -21.21
N PRO A 119 11.71 3.17 -22.52
CA PRO A 119 11.80 1.83 -23.06
C PRO A 119 13.23 1.29 -22.92
N MET A 120 13.35 0.04 -22.48
CA MET A 120 14.59 -0.72 -22.40
C MET A 120 14.46 -2.00 -23.22
N ASN A 121 15.57 -2.71 -23.45
CA ASN A 121 15.58 -3.89 -24.32
C ASN A 121 14.53 -4.95 -23.92
N GLU A 122 14.32 -5.17 -22.62
CA GLU A 122 13.40 -6.22 -22.12
C GLU A 122 12.24 -5.68 -21.29
N GLY A 123 12.03 -4.37 -21.25
CA GLY A 123 10.98 -3.78 -20.41
C GLY A 123 10.96 -2.26 -20.45
N ASN A 124 10.36 -1.67 -19.41
CA ASN A 124 10.28 -0.23 -19.26
C ASN A 124 10.74 0.19 -17.86
N LEU A 125 11.55 1.23 -17.79
CA LEU A 125 11.89 1.92 -16.55
C LEU A 125 11.07 3.20 -16.48
N SER A 126 10.33 3.37 -15.39
CA SER A 126 9.42 4.50 -15.20
C SER A 126 9.83 5.31 -13.97
N PHE A 127 9.73 6.63 -14.08
CA PHE A 127 9.86 7.57 -12.96
C PHE A 127 8.53 8.27 -12.77
N GLY A 128 8.05 8.33 -11.55
CA GLY A 128 6.73 8.89 -11.25
C GLY A 128 6.78 9.93 -10.14
N LEU A 129 5.89 10.90 -10.28
CA LEU A 129 5.60 11.90 -9.26
C LEU A 129 4.10 11.88 -8.96
N GLN A 130 3.74 12.19 -7.72
CA GLN A 130 2.33 12.37 -7.33
C GLN A 130 2.17 13.61 -6.47
N GLY A 131 0.98 14.22 -6.58
CA GLY A 131 0.48 15.21 -5.65
C GLY A 131 -0.81 14.70 -5.03
N SER A 132 -1.01 14.93 -3.75
CA SER A 132 -2.22 14.52 -3.03
C SER A 132 -2.83 15.67 -2.21
N MET A 133 -4.14 15.62 -2.09
CA MET A 133 -4.94 16.48 -1.23
C MET A 133 -5.86 15.57 -0.40
N ASN A 134 -5.71 15.59 0.92
CA ASN A 134 -6.47 14.76 1.84
C ASN A 134 -7.25 15.66 2.79
N ASN A 135 -8.54 15.43 2.91
CA ASN A 135 -9.37 16.00 3.95
C ASN A 135 -9.39 15.03 5.14
N TYR A 136 -8.78 15.43 6.24
CA TYR A 136 -8.73 14.70 7.49
C TYR A 136 -9.76 15.26 8.46
N HIS A 137 -10.62 14.39 8.98
CA HIS A 137 -11.60 14.71 10.01
C HIS A 137 -11.42 13.79 11.21
N ALA A 138 -11.47 14.36 12.44
CA ALA A 138 -11.53 13.60 13.68
C ALA A 138 -12.63 14.17 14.57
N GLY A 139 -13.68 13.37 14.79
CA GLY A 139 -14.89 13.73 15.54
C GLY A 139 -14.71 13.51 17.04
N PHE A 140 -13.88 14.31 17.70
CA PHE A 140 -13.60 14.18 19.12
C PHE A 140 -14.83 14.47 19.99
N THR A 141 -15.73 15.34 19.53
CA THR A 141 -16.98 15.67 20.25
C THR A 141 -17.97 14.50 20.30
N SER A 142 -17.79 13.49 19.45
CA SER A 142 -18.60 12.27 19.45
C SER A 142 -18.15 11.23 20.50
N VAL A 143 -16.99 11.46 21.14
CA VAL A 143 -16.45 10.55 22.17
C VAL A 143 -17.18 10.82 23.48
N ASN A 144 -17.93 9.83 23.97
CA ASN A 144 -18.55 9.91 25.30
C ASN A 144 -17.46 9.65 26.35
N LEU A 145 -16.93 10.72 26.92
CA LEU A 145 -16.08 10.68 28.11
C LEU A 145 -16.99 10.46 29.32
N ASP A 146 -16.45 9.90 30.41
CA ASP A 146 -17.23 9.62 31.63
C ASP A 146 -18.13 10.82 32.01
N PRO A 147 -19.47 10.67 31.94
CA PRO A 147 -20.41 11.77 32.21
C PRO A 147 -20.41 12.21 33.69
N SER A 148 -19.78 11.45 34.58
CA SER A 148 -19.63 11.80 36.01
C SER A 148 -18.34 12.58 36.31
N GLY A 149 -17.47 12.79 35.32
CA GLY A 149 -16.24 13.58 35.48
C GLY A 149 -16.55 15.09 35.68
N PRO A 150 -15.97 15.74 36.67
CA PRO A 150 -16.31 17.13 37.01
C PRO A 150 -15.81 18.19 36.02
N ILE A 151 -14.94 17.84 35.06
CA ILE A 151 -14.35 18.77 34.11
C ILE A 151 -14.24 18.07 32.74
N PRO A 152 -14.88 18.62 31.66
CA PRO A 152 -14.66 18.12 30.31
C PRO A 152 -13.18 18.24 29.92
N ASP A 153 -12.61 17.14 29.42
CA ASP A 153 -11.22 17.18 28.93
C ASP A 153 -11.13 18.12 27.72
N GLN A 154 -10.32 19.17 27.86
CA GLN A 154 -10.13 20.19 26.82
C GLN A 154 -9.60 19.59 25.50
N ALA A 155 -8.94 18.46 25.55
CA ALA A 155 -8.44 17.77 24.35
C ALA A 155 -9.57 17.24 23.43
N PHE A 156 -10.78 17.06 23.96
CA PHE A 156 -11.94 16.54 23.24
C PHE A 156 -13.05 17.58 22.97
N GLN A 157 -12.77 18.85 23.21
CA GLN A 157 -13.79 19.91 23.08
C GLN A 157 -14.08 20.36 21.65
N GLY A 158 -13.34 19.89 20.66
CA GLY A 158 -13.55 20.31 19.28
C GLY A 158 -13.10 19.26 18.23
N ASP A 159 -13.91 19.17 17.19
CA ASP A 159 -13.56 18.32 16.05
C ASP A 159 -12.41 18.94 15.26
N VAL A 160 -11.56 18.08 14.71
CA VAL A 160 -10.49 18.47 13.80
C VAL A 160 -10.92 18.29 12.37
N ASN A 161 -10.83 19.34 11.58
CA ASN A 161 -11.01 19.30 10.12
C ASN A 161 -9.80 19.97 9.47
N LYS A 162 -9.03 19.21 8.68
CA LYS A 162 -7.83 19.74 8.02
C LYS A 162 -7.71 19.24 6.59
N THR A 163 -7.39 20.13 5.69
CA THR A 163 -6.96 19.77 4.34
C THR A 163 -5.42 19.69 4.33
N LEU A 164 -4.91 18.53 3.96
CA LEU A 164 -3.50 18.19 3.98
C LEU A 164 -3.03 17.99 2.55
N TYR A 165 -1.99 18.72 2.15
CA TYR A 165 -1.35 18.56 0.85
C TYR A 165 -0.07 17.75 1.00
N ASN A 166 0.20 16.87 0.05
CA ASN A 166 1.40 16.06 0.09
C ASN A 166 1.91 15.73 -1.31
N PHE A 167 3.14 15.23 -1.38
CA PHE A 167 3.82 14.80 -2.59
C PHE A 167 4.46 13.44 -2.37
N GLY A 168 4.75 12.77 -3.46
CA GLY A 168 5.47 11.51 -3.45
C GLY A 168 6.16 11.27 -4.78
N SER A 169 7.10 10.35 -4.79
CA SER A 169 7.81 9.94 -6.00
C SER A 169 8.06 8.44 -6.01
N GLY A 170 8.37 7.92 -7.19
CA GLY A 170 8.69 6.51 -7.32
C GLY A 170 9.45 6.19 -8.59
N VAL A 171 10.01 5.00 -8.59
CA VAL A 171 10.65 4.35 -9.74
C VAL A 171 10.01 2.97 -9.88
N TYR A 172 9.75 2.57 -11.12
CA TYR A 172 9.14 1.28 -11.43
C TYR A 172 9.76 0.70 -12.69
N TYR A 173 10.23 -0.52 -12.60
CA TYR A 173 10.68 -1.31 -13.74
C TYR A 173 9.70 -2.46 -13.97
N ASN A 174 9.31 -2.69 -15.21
CA ASN A 174 8.52 -3.85 -15.57
C ASN A 174 8.94 -4.44 -16.92
N SER A 175 8.97 -5.76 -16.96
CA SER A 175 9.13 -6.57 -18.16
C SER A 175 7.91 -7.48 -18.35
N SER A 176 8.00 -8.44 -19.26
CA SER A 176 6.93 -9.43 -19.48
C SER A 176 6.64 -10.32 -18.26
N ARG A 177 7.65 -10.60 -17.43
CA ARG A 177 7.55 -11.54 -16.29
C ARG A 177 8.06 -11.02 -14.98
N PHE A 178 8.75 -9.88 -14.96
CA PHE A 178 9.38 -9.33 -13.76
C PHE A 178 8.99 -7.88 -13.57
N TYR A 179 8.77 -7.49 -12.33
CA TYR A 179 8.71 -6.09 -11.96
C TYR A 179 9.44 -5.82 -10.64
N ALA A 180 9.94 -4.60 -10.51
CA ALA A 180 10.44 -4.07 -9.26
C ALA A 180 10.09 -2.58 -9.18
N GLY A 181 9.77 -2.10 -7.99
CA GLY A 181 9.41 -0.71 -7.77
C GLY A 181 9.82 -0.23 -6.39
N PHE A 182 10.21 1.04 -6.33
CA PHE A 182 10.45 1.74 -5.08
C PHE A 182 9.69 3.07 -5.13
N SER A 183 9.05 3.42 -4.03
CA SER A 183 8.37 4.71 -3.92
C SER A 183 8.42 5.24 -2.50
N VAL A 184 8.32 6.55 -2.40
CA VAL A 184 8.13 7.24 -1.14
C VAL A 184 6.95 8.20 -1.31
N GLN A 185 6.00 8.11 -0.39
CA GLN A 185 4.80 8.95 -0.33
C GLN A 185 4.82 9.80 0.94
N ASP A 186 4.02 10.86 0.94
CA ASP A 186 3.83 11.74 2.10
C ASP A 186 5.11 12.43 2.58
N PHE A 187 5.82 13.11 1.67
CA PHE A 187 7.06 13.84 1.99
C PHE A 187 6.85 14.94 3.04
N ILE A 188 5.67 15.58 3.05
CA ILE A 188 5.37 16.68 3.97
C ILE A 188 4.81 16.09 5.26
N ARG A 189 5.42 16.44 6.39
CA ARG A 189 5.01 16.03 7.73
C ARG A 189 3.92 16.97 8.27
N ASN A 190 2.71 16.89 7.72
CA ASN A 190 1.57 17.69 8.16
C ASN A 190 1.21 17.39 9.63
N ARG A 191 0.85 18.43 10.39
CA ARG A 191 0.29 18.28 11.75
C ARG A 191 -1.19 17.92 11.65
N LEU A 192 -1.62 16.92 12.43
CA LEU A 192 -3.00 16.40 12.43
C LEU A 192 -3.83 16.98 13.57
N ASN A 193 -3.22 17.35 14.72
CA ASN A 193 -3.92 17.97 15.85
C ASN A 193 -4.03 19.50 15.71
N THR A 194 -4.98 20.10 16.44
CA THR A 194 -5.09 21.55 16.61
C THR A 194 -4.02 22.07 17.56
N ASP A 195 -3.57 23.32 17.36
CA ASP A 195 -2.49 23.96 18.15
C ASP A 195 -2.87 24.23 19.63
N THR A 196 -4.08 23.84 20.06
CA THR A 196 -4.64 24.21 21.38
C THR A 196 -4.14 23.33 22.54
N ILE A 197 -3.42 22.24 22.29
CA ILE A 197 -2.84 21.42 23.36
C ILE A 197 -1.45 21.95 23.66
N SER A 198 -1.43 22.97 24.53
CA SER A 198 -0.26 23.81 24.86
C SER A 198 0.75 23.18 25.82
N ASN A 199 0.55 21.97 26.31
CA ASN A 199 1.45 21.39 27.31
C ASN A 199 2.05 20.06 26.83
N GLY A 200 3.16 20.17 26.09
CA GLY A 200 4.09 19.04 25.83
C GLY A 200 3.81 18.29 24.53
N ASP A 201 4.69 18.41 23.65
CA ASP A 201 5.29 17.62 22.53
C ASP A 201 4.59 16.41 21.89
N ILE A 202 3.35 16.08 22.19
CA ILE A 202 2.63 15.00 21.49
C ILE A 202 1.88 15.59 20.29
N THR A 203 2.59 15.86 19.23
CA THR A 203 2.02 16.33 17.97
C THR A 203 1.83 15.14 17.03
N ALA A 204 0.58 14.71 16.79
CA ALA A 204 0.28 13.74 15.75
C ALA A 204 0.63 14.33 14.37
N ARG A 205 1.48 13.65 13.61
CA ARG A 205 1.96 14.11 12.29
C ARG A 205 1.88 12.97 11.27
N GLN A 206 1.58 13.33 10.03
CA GLN A 206 1.83 12.44 8.91
C GLN A 206 3.32 12.09 8.84
N SER A 207 3.61 10.87 8.46
CA SER A 207 4.97 10.37 8.25
C SER A 207 5.13 9.88 6.83
N ALA A 208 6.32 10.05 6.26
CA ALA A 208 6.64 9.50 4.95
C ALA A 208 6.58 7.96 4.98
N HIS A 209 5.97 7.38 3.95
CA HIS A 209 5.83 5.95 3.76
C HIS A 209 6.71 5.51 2.59
N GLY A 210 7.64 4.60 2.86
CA GLY A 210 8.47 3.95 1.85
C GLY A 210 7.89 2.59 1.47
N TYR A 211 7.88 2.28 0.17
CA TYR A 211 7.42 1.01 -0.37
C TYR A 211 8.48 0.45 -1.32
N LEU A 212 8.80 -0.82 -1.16
CA LEU A 212 9.61 -1.59 -2.09
C LEU A 212 8.79 -2.79 -2.54
N THR A 213 8.57 -2.92 -3.85
CA THR A 213 7.80 -4.01 -4.43
C THR A 213 8.61 -4.77 -5.44
N THR A 214 8.42 -6.08 -5.49
CA THR A 214 8.97 -6.91 -6.57
C THR A 214 8.07 -8.12 -6.80
N GLY A 215 8.11 -8.66 -8.01
CA GLY A 215 7.40 -9.88 -8.33
C GLY A 215 7.88 -10.51 -9.62
N TYR A 216 7.64 -11.81 -9.70
CA TYR A 216 8.01 -12.61 -10.86
C TYR A 216 6.91 -13.61 -11.22
N VAL A 217 6.75 -13.86 -12.52
CA VAL A 217 5.82 -14.86 -13.05
C VAL A 217 6.58 -16.04 -13.61
N PHE A 218 6.36 -17.21 -13.01
CA PHE A 218 6.90 -18.50 -13.43
C PHE A 218 5.83 -19.25 -14.25
N PRO A 219 5.99 -19.42 -15.58
CA PRO A 219 5.10 -20.27 -16.34
C PRO A 219 5.31 -21.73 -15.97
N ILE A 220 4.23 -22.44 -15.66
CA ILE A 220 4.22 -23.87 -15.31
C ILE A 220 3.42 -24.61 -16.38
N GLY A 221 4.11 -25.06 -17.43
CA GLY A 221 3.46 -25.67 -18.58
C GLY A 221 2.68 -24.63 -19.42
N MET A 222 1.59 -25.05 -20.07
CA MET A 222 0.83 -24.20 -20.99
C MET A 222 -0.30 -23.43 -20.33
N ASP A 223 -0.86 -23.94 -19.25
CA ASP A 223 -2.10 -23.44 -18.64
C ASP A 223 -1.91 -22.79 -17.27
N LEU A 224 -0.77 -22.95 -16.62
CA LEU A 224 -0.54 -22.49 -15.27
C LEU A 224 0.57 -21.44 -15.23
N ASN A 225 0.37 -20.40 -14.44
CA ASN A 225 1.38 -19.39 -14.13
C ASN A 225 1.42 -19.13 -12.63
N LEU A 226 2.56 -19.34 -12.00
CA LEU A 226 2.78 -18.94 -10.61
C LEU A 226 3.32 -17.53 -10.58
N LYS A 227 2.58 -16.62 -10.00
CA LYS A 227 3.03 -15.26 -9.67
C LYS A 227 3.43 -15.18 -8.22
N THR A 228 4.68 -14.81 -7.96
CA THR A 228 5.15 -14.46 -6.62
C THR A 228 5.34 -12.97 -6.54
N SER A 229 5.04 -12.37 -5.39
CA SER A 229 5.30 -10.96 -5.15
C SER A 229 5.63 -10.69 -3.70
N VAL A 230 6.43 -9.65 -3.50
CA VAL A 230 6.84 -9.16 -2.19
C VAL A 230 6.60 -7.65 -2.17
N LEU A 231 6.02 -7.17 -1.07
CA LEU A 231 5.94 -5.76 -0.73
C LEU A 231 6.62 -5.57 0.63
N VAL A 232 7.55 -4.64 0.71
CA VAL A 232 8.12 -4.17 1.97
C VAL A 232 7.68 -2.74 2.19
N LYS A 233 7.09 -2.48 3.35
CA LYS A 233 6.62 -1.16 3.78
C LYS A 233 7.42 -0.70 4.98
N GLY A 234 7.90 0.55 4.91
CA GLY A 234 8.58 1.23 6.01
C GLY A 234 7.96 2.59 6.27
N VAL A 235 7.73 2.89 7.54
CA VAL A 235 7.31 4.20 8.01
C VAL A 235 8.08 4.52 9.29
N ARG A 236 8.49 5.78 9.45
CA ARG A 236 9.22 6.19 10.65
C ARG A 236 8.38 5.99 11.90
N GLY A 237 8.94 5.32 12.90
CA GLY A 237 8.27 5.04 14.17
C GLY A 237 7.36 3.81 14.17
N ALA A 238 7.41 2.95 13.14
CA ALA A 238 6.77 1.64 13.14
C ALA A 238 7.73 0.55 12.63
N PRO A 239 7.55 -0.71 13.02
CA PRO A 239 8.31 -1.82 12.49
C PRO A 239 8.14 -1.94 10.97
N ILE A 240 9.20 -2.36 10.28
CA ILE A 240 9.11 -2.70 8.87
C ILE A 240 8.15 -3.88 8.70
N GLN A 241 7.24 -3.77 7.75
CA GLN A 241 6.26 -4.79 7.40
C GLN A 241 6.58 -5.38 6.03
N GLY A 242 6.52 -6.70 5.93
CA GLY A 242 6.70 -7.44 4.68
C GLY A 242 5.45 -8.26 4.36
N ASP A 243 4.98 -8.17 3.12
CA ASP A 243 3.88 -8.94 2.57
C ASP A 243 4.44 -9.88 1.49
N PHE A 244 4.23 -11.17 1.65
CA PHE A 244 4.71 -12.22 0.75
C PHE A 244 3.51 -12.91 0.11
N ASN A 245 3.39 -12.82 -1.19
CA ASN A 245 2.25 -13.36 -1.92
C ASN A 245 2.68 -14.43 -2.93
N ALA A 246 1.88 -15.47 -3.05
CA ALA A 246 1.98 -16.48 -4.10
C ALA A 246 0.59 -16.78 -4.67
N THR A 247 0.42 -16.58 -5.97
CA THR A 247 -0.86 -16.74 -6.67
C THR A 247 -0.67 -17.60 -7.92
N ILE A 248 -1.49 -18.63 -8.07
CA ILE A 248 -1.50 -19.51 -9.25
C ILE A 248 -2.65 -19.07 -10.15
N TRP A 249 -2.32 -18.74 -11.38
CA TRP A 249 -3.24 -18.45 -12.47
C TRP A 249 -3.50 -19.70 -13.29
N ILE A 250 -4.76 -20.03 -13.53
CA ILE A 250 -5.22 -21.17 -14.31
C ILE A 250 -5.83 -20.62 -15.60
N LYS A 251 -5.24 -20.98 -16.74
CA LYS A 251 -5.66 -20.54 -18.09
C LYS A 251 -5.83 -19.02 -18.24
N ASN A 252 -5.13 -18.24 -17.41
CA ASN A 252 -5.26 -16.78 -17.33
C ASN A 252 -6.70 -16.27 -17.08
N VAL A 253 -7.57 -17.12 -16.54
CA VAL A 253 -8.98 -16.82 -16.26
C VAL A 253 -9.24 -16.77 -14.76
N PHE A 254 -8.74 -17.75 -14.04
CA PHE A 254 -8.97 -17.88 -12.60
C PHE A 254 -7.64 -17.91 -11.85
N ALA A 255 -7.58 -17.23 -10.74
CA ALA A 255 -6.42 -17.23 -9.86
C ALA A 255 -6.81 -17.52 -8.41
N VAL A 256 -5.98 -18.31 -7.74
CA VAL A 256 -6.03 -18.51 -6.29
C VAL A 256 -4.66 -18.28 -5.72
N GLY A 257 -4.61 -17.68 -4.54
CA GLY A 257 -3.36 -17.36 -3.88
C GLY A 257 -3.47 -17.27 -2.39
N ALA A 258 -2.30 -17.16 -1.78
CA ALA A 258 -2.16 -16.89 -0.36
C ALA A 258 -1.15 -15.76 -0.16
N GLU A 259 -1.34 -15.02 0.91
CA GLU A 259 -0.44 -13.96 1.34
C GLU A 259 -0.14 -14.13 2.82
N TYR A 260 1.11 -13.86 3.19
CA TYR A 260 1.54 -13.73 4.57
C TYR A 260 2.05 -12.32 4.81
N ARG A 261 1.43 -11.61 5.72
CA ARG A 261 1.84 -10.28 6.18
C ARG A 261 2.49 -10.38 7.54
N THR A 262 3.74 -9.95 7.64
CA THR A 262 4.51 -10.04 8.90
C THR A 262 3.79 -9.33 10.03
N SER A 263 3.65 -10.03 11.16
CA SER A 263 3.04 -9.54 12.39
C SER A 263 1.60 -9.01 12.24
N ALA A 264 0.85 -9.45 11.24
CA ALA A 264 -0.51 -9.01 10.99
C ALA A 264 -1.47 -10.16 10.61
N ASP A 265 -1.40 -10.66 9.38
CA ASP A 265 -2.44 -11.51 8.80
C ASP A 265 -1.87 -12.63 7.93
N VAL A 266 -2.67 -13.68 7.75
CA VAL A 266 -2.56 -14.63 6.63
C VAL A 266 -3.83 -14.48 5.79
N SER A 267 -3.68 -14.36 4.47
CA SER A 267 -4.78 -14.08 3.56
C SER A 267 -4.94 -15.18 2.51
N ALA A 268 -6.18 -15.45 2.15
CA ALA A 268 -6.54 -16.21 0.97
C ALA A 268 -7.08 -15.25 -0.10
N LEU A 269 -6.63 -15.41 -1.35
CA LEU A 269 -7.00 -14.54 -2.44
C LEU A 269 -7.58 -15.35 -3.59
N MET A 270 -8.55 -14.78 -4.27
CA MET A 270 -9.08 -15.30 -5.53
C MET A 270 -9.32 -14.16 -6.51
N GLU A 271 -9.12 -14.42 -7.80
CA GLU A 271 -9.43 -13.50 -8.89
C GLU A 271 -10.06 -14.27 -10.03
N LEU A 272 -11.07 -13.67 -10.65
CA LEU A 272 -11.75 -14.19 -11.82
C LEU A 272 -11.77 -13.13 -12.92
N LYS A 273 -11.28 -13.50 -14.09
CA LYS A 273 -11.44 -12.74 -15.33
C LYS A 273 -12.79 -13.08 -15.95
N VAL A 274 -13.79 -12.24 -15.67
CA VAL A 274 -15.19 -12.45 -16.14
C VAL A 274 -15.32 -12.21 -17.63
N SER A 275 -14.57 -11.23 -18.15
CA SER A 275 -14.50 -10.93 -19.59
C SER A 275 -13.07 -10.45 -19.93
N PRO A 276 -12.73 -10.22 -21.21
CA PRO A 276 -11.46 -9.63 -21.57
C PRO A 276 -11.17 -8.30 -20.83
N GLN A 277 -12.22 -7.55 -20.51
CA GLN A 277 -12.12 -6.23 -19.88
C GLN A 277 -12.35 -6.24 -18.36
N VAL A 278 -13.12 -7.20 -17.84
CA VAL A 278 -13.61 -7.18 -16.45
C VAL A 278 -12.94 -8.27 -15.63
N ARG A 279 -12.39 -7.86 -14.48
CA ARG A 279 -11.86 -8.76 -13.45
C ARG A 279 -12.51 -8.44 -12.12
N ILE A 280 -12.79 -9.47 -11.35
CA ILE A 280 -13.25 -9.37 -9.97
C ILE A 280 -12.29 -10.12 -9.07
N GLY A 281 -12.03 -9.59 -7.90
CA GLY A 281 -11.16 -10.18 -6.91
C GLY A 281 -11.80 -10.18 -5.53
N TYR A 282 -11.41 -11.14 -4.71
CA TYR A 282 -11.79 -11.23 -3.32
C TYR A 282 -10.61 -11.72 -2.50
N ALA A 283 -10.42 -11.10 -1.33
CA ALA A 283 -9.48 -11.58 -0.33
C ALA A 283 -10.14 -11.68 1.04
N TYR A 284 -9.74 -12.70 1.77
CA TYR A 284 -10.09 -12.90 3.17
C TYR A 284 -8.82 -12.98 4.00
N ASP A 285 -8.70 -12.08 4.99
CA ASP A 285 -7.55 -12.04 5.88
C ASP A 285 -7.92 -12.55 7.26
N LYS A 286 -7.11 -13.47 7.77
CA LYS A 286 -7.19 -13.98 9.13
C LYS A 286 -6.07 -13.39 9.95
N SER A 287 -6.42 -12.62 10.97
CA SER A 287 -5.41 -12.04 11.86
C SER A 287 -4.66 -13.11 12.65
N ILE A 288 -3.33 -13.00 12.72
CA ILE A 288 -2.45 -13.86 13.50
C ILE A 288 -2.00 -13.22 14.82
N THR A 289 -2.40 -11.97 15.05
CA THR A 289 -2.12 -11.22 16.29
C THR A 289 -3.13 -11.54 17.39
N SER A 290 -2.96 -10.92 18.56
CA SER A 290 -3.94 -11.05 19.67
C SER A 290 -5.35 -10.57 19.29
N LEU A 291 -5.48 -9.69 18.29
CA LEU A 291 -6.76 -9.21 17.75
C LEU A 291 -7.64 -10.33 17.16
N ARG A 292 -7.06 -11.49 16.79
CA ARG A 292 -7.81 -12.66 16.29
C ARG A 292 -8.93 -13.15 17.20
N LYS A 293 -8.84 -12.83 18.51
CA LYS A 293 -9.86 -13.23 19.50
C LYS A 293 -11.12 -12.36 19.45
N PHE A 294 -11.03 -11.18 18.85
CA PHE A 294 -12.05 -10.14 18.87
C PHE A 294 -12.66 -9.86 17.51
N ASN A 295 -12.13 -10.45 16.43
CA ASN A 295 -12.64 -10.23 15.08
C ASN A 295 -12.80 -11.55 14.30
N SER A 296 -13.70 -11.52 13.32
CA SER A 296 -13.97 -12.63 12.42
C SER A 296 -13.14 -12.60 11.13
N GLY A 297 -12.10 -11.76 11.07
CA GLY A 297 -11.26 -11.56 9.90
C GLY A 297 -11.57 -10.25 9.15
N SER A 298 -10.98 -10.08 7.99
CA SER A 298 -11.20 -8.92 7.11
C SER A 298 -11.59 -9.39 5.71
N HIS A 299 -12.41 -8.63 5.04
CA HIS A 299 -12.86 -8.91 3.67
C HIS A 299 -12.47 -7.77 2.74
N GLU A 300 -11.99 -8.14 1.57
CA GLU A 300 -11.62 -7.17 0.54
C GLU A 300 -12.19 -7.60 -0.81
N PHE A 301 -12.82 -6.66 -1.50
CA PHE A 301 -13.41 -6.84 -2.81
C PHE A 301 -12.72 -5.95 -3.83
N MET A 302 -12.46 -6.47 -5.01
CA MET A 302 -11.85 -5.76 -6.13
C MET A 302 -12.72 -5.90 -7.36
N LEU A 303 -12.89 -4.79 -8.07
CA LEU A 303 -13.43 -4.73 -9.42
C LEU A 303 -12.45 -3.95 -10.29
N ARG A 304 -12.01 -4.55 -11.39
CA ARG A 304 -11.18 -3.88 -12.40
C ARG A 304 -11.85 -3.92 -13.76
N TYR A 305 -11.78 -2.78 -14.42
CA TYR A 305 -12.18 -2.64 -15.81
C TYR A 305 -11.00 -2.12 -16.64
N GLU A 306 -10.70 -2.82 -17.75
CA GLU A 306 -9.62 -2.47 -18.68
C GLU A 306 -10.21 -2.14 -20.04
N PHE A 307 -9.91 -0.95 -20.56
CA PHE A 307 -10.38 -0.47 -21.84
C PHE A 307 -9.18 -0.21 -22.76
N SER A 308 -9.17 -0.84 -23.94
CA SER A 308 -8.18 -0.58 -24.98
C SER A 308 -8.83 0.20 -26.14
N PHE A 309 -8.20 1.28 -26.53
CA PHE A 309 -8.60 2.05 -27.73
C PHE A 309 -8.20 1.34 -29.03
N ASP A 310 -7.21 0.46 -28.97
CA ASP A 310 -6.68 -0.30 -30.11
C ASP A 310 -7.43 -1.62 -30.25
N ARG A 311 -8.25 -1.77 -31.29
CA ARG A 311 -9.02 -3.00 -31.55
C ARG A 311 -8.14 -4.21 -31.90
N ASP A 312 -6.93 -3.98 -32.40
CA ASP A 312 -6.00 -5.02 -32.88
C ASP A 312 -4.97 -5.44 -31.82
N LYS A 313 -4.87 -4.75 -30.69
CA LYS A 313 -4.01 -5.19 -29.57
C LYS A 313 -4.72 -6.27 -28.79
N THR A 314 -4.35 -7.53 -29.04
CA THR A 314 -4.63 -8.63 -28.12
C THR A 314 -4.12 -8.21 -26.74
N LEU A 315 -5.03 -8.08 -25.78
CA LEU A 315 -4.66 -7.82 -24.38
C LEU A 315 -3.74 -8.96 -23.96
N SER A 316 -2.43 -8.73 -24.03
CA SER A 316 -1.44 -9.67 -23.52
C SER A 316 -1.78 -9.98 -22.07
N PRO A 317 -1.71 -11.23 -21.61
CA PRO A 317 -1.90 -11.54 -20.21
C PRO A 317 -0.83 -10.79 -19.40
N ARG A 318 -1.19 -9.61 -18.93
CA ARG A 318 -0.33 -8.81 -18.07
C ARG A 318 -0.66 -9.18 -16.64
N TYR A 319 0.32 -9.75 -15.98
CA TYR A 319 0.19 -10.25 -14.62
C TYR A 319 0.40 -9.15 -13.57
N PHE A 320 0.78 -7.92 -13.97
CA PHE A 320 1.02 -6.77 -13.11
C PHE A 320 0.71 -5.45 -13.81
#